data_27776ec8072e794a60bfb6d073edac64
#
_entry.id   27776ec8072e794a60bfb6d073edac64
#
_cell.length_a   1.000
_cell.length_b   1.000
_cell.length_c   1.000
_cell.angle_alpha   90.00
_cell.angle_beta   90.00
_cell.angle_gamma   90.00
#
_symmetry.space_group_name_H-M   'P 1'
#
loop_
_entity.id
_entity.type
_entity.pdbx_description
1 polymer ?
#
loop_
_entity_poly.entity_id
_entity_poly.type
_entity_poly.pdbx_seq_one_letter_code
_entity_poly.pdbx_strand_id
1 'polypeptide(L)'
;MILICRRVISFAAAAFIAALGSMPTAPCAQATDDVVTYEVVSNFVDRANIVYMDPQQRAFIWQAALPWRMDTTVLGGIDRAEIRADWRPNERPNKWVTVRILHDGKVLCQSTLDLGNATCYGNTPHIF
;
A
#
# COMPACT_ATOMS: atom_id res chain seq x y z
N MET A 1 14.35 1.52 -10.80
CA MET A 1 15.79 1.54 -10.47
C MET A 1 15.95 1.01 -9.06
N ILE A 2 16.40 -0.23 -8.93
CA ILE A 2 16.60 -0.87 -7.63
C ILE A 2 17.99 -0.46 -7.16
N LEU A 3 18.06 0.42 -6.19
CA LEU A 3 19.31 0.71 -5.48
C LEU A 3 19.58 -0.44 -4.51
N ILE A 4 20.34 -1.42 -4.98
CA ILE A 4 20.84 -2.47 -4.11
C ILE A 4 21.98 -1.86 -3.31
N CYS A 5 21.75 -1.60 -2.02
CA CYS A 5 22.82 -1.29 -1.08
C CYS A 5 23.64 -2.58 -0.88
N ARG A 6 24.61 -2.83 -1.75
CA ARG A 6 25.60 -3.89 -1.52
C ARG A 6 26.45 -3.49 -0.31
N ARG A 7 26.29 -4.23 0.76
CA ARG A 7 27.31 -4.24 1.82
C ARG A 7 28.58 -4.82 1.20
N VAL A 8 29.48 -3.95 0.82
CA VAL A 8 30.84 -4.38 0.51
C VAL A 8 31.49 -4.66 1.85
N ILE A 9 31.56 -5.93 2.19
CA ILE A 9 32.41 -6.37 3.30
C ILE A 9 33.85 -6.35 2.76
N SER A 10 34.49 -5.22 2.90
CA SER A 10 35.95 -5.16 2.68
C SER A 10 36.60 -5.77 3.87
N PHE A 11 37.11 -6.96 3.72
CA PHE A 11 38.14 -7.49 4.61
C PHE A 11 39.43 -6.72 4.31
N ALA A 12 39.65 -5.62 4.98
CA ALA A 12 40.94 -5.01 5.03
C ALA A 12 41.68 -5.63 6.22
N ALA A 13 42.73 -6.38 5.91
CA ALA A 13 43.63 -6.87 6.89
C ALA A 13 44.29 -5.70 7.64
N ALA A 14 44.36 -5.84 8.93
CA ALA A 14 44.82 -4.88 9.89
C ALA A 14 46.18 -4.27 9.57
N ALA A 15 46.30 -2.97 9.72
CA ALA A 15 47.47 -2.31 10.20
C ALA A 15 47.02 -1.20 11.15
N PHE A 16 47.56 -1.28 12.33
CA PHE A 16 47.36 -0.39 13.44
C PHE A 16 47.51 1.08 13.08
N ILE A 17 46.52 1.86 13.39
CA ILE A 17 46.68 3.19 13.98
C ILE A 17 45.40 3.52 14.71
N ALA A 18 45.48 3.66 16.00
CA ALA A 18 44.40 4.20 16.82
C ALA A 18 44.21 5.67 16.47
N ALA A 19 43.25 5.94 15.61
CA ALA A 19 42.65 7.24 15.51
C ALA A 19 41.19 7.05 15.91
N LEU A 20 40.83 7.55 17.06
CA LEU A 20 39.48 7.73 17.54
C LEU A 20 38.77 8.71 16.60
N GLY A 21 38.26 8.18 15.53
CA GLY A 21 37.35 8.87 14.64
C GLY A 21 36.17 7.99 14.50
N SER A 22 35.12 8.19 15.29
CA SER A 22 33.82 7.64 15.03
C SER A 22 33.31 8.26 13.74
N MET A 23 33.50 7.56 12.63
CA MET A 23 32.81 7.91 11.40
C MET A 23 31.31 7.61 11.60
N PRO A 24 30.43 8.62 11.49
CA PRO A 24 29.03 8.33 11.44
C PRO A 24 28.78 7.50 10.18
N THR A 25 28.42 6.23 10.36
CA THR A 25 27.83 5.44 9.27
C THR A 25 26.54 6.10 8.92
N ALA A 26 26.51 6.84 7.80
CA ALA A 26 25.26 7.35 7.26
C ALA A 26 24.35 6.14 6.98
N PRO A 27 23.13 6.07 7.56
CA PRO A 27 22.21 5.00 7.21
C PRO A 27 21.93 5.11 5.72
N CYS A 28 22.09 4.00 4.98
CA CYS A 28 21.53 3.92 3.63
C CYS A 28 20.07 4.29 3.71
N ALA A 29 19.69 5.37 3.00
CA ALA A 29 18.29 5.67 2.79
C ALA A 29 17.70 4.53 1.93
N GLN A 30 17.15 3.52 2.58
CA GLN A 30 16.34 2.52 1.89
C GLN A 30 15.01 3.18 1.55
N ALA A 31 14.59 3.05 0.29
CA ALA A 31 13.19 3.27 -0.03
C ALA A 31 12.38 2.36 0.90
N THR A 32 11.63 2.93 1.81
CA THR A 32 10.84 2.21 2.79
C THR A 32 9.68 1.53 2.07
N ASP A 33 9.67 0.20 2.12
CA ASP A 33 8.50 -0.57 1.75
C ASP A 33 7.50 -0.42 2.89
N ASP A 34 6.33 0.09 2.58
CA ASP A 34 5.29 0.34 3.57
C ASP A 34 4.23 -0.76 3.54
N VAL A 35 3.82 -1.20 4.73
CA VAL A 35 2.65 -2.08 4.86
C VAL A 35 1.40 -1.22 4.90
N VAL A 36 0.48 -1.51 4.02
CA VAL A 36 -0.83 -0.86 3.96
C VAL A 36 -1.94 -1.87 4.16
N THR A 37 -3.07 -1.41 4.65
CA THR A 37 -4.30 -2.19 4.74
C THR A 37 -5.31 -1.64 3.74
N TYR A 38 -5.79 -2.49 2.87
CA TYR A 38 -6.91 -2.18 1.99
C TYR A 38 -8.20 -2.73 2.58
N GLU A 39 -9.26 -1.94 2.53
CA GLU A 39 -10.60 -2.35 2.97
C GLU A 39 -11.63 -1.98 1.93
N VAL A 40 -12.56 -2.90 1.71
CA VAL A 40 -13.81 -2.65 0.97
C VAL A 40 -14.98 -3.12 1.81
N VAL A 41 -15.85 -2.21 2.18
CA VAL A 41 -16.98 -2.49 3.06
C VAL A 41 -18.27 -1.94 2.49
N SER A 42 -19.37 -2.65 2.71
CA SER A 42 -20.71 -2.21 2.34
C SER A 42 -21.75 -2.92 3.20
N ASN A 43 -22.84 -2.21 3.50
CA ASN A 43 -24.03 -2.80 4.10
C ASN A 43 -25.10 -3.17 3.04
N PHE A 44 -24.81 -2.89 1.78
CA PHE A 44 -25.79 -3.00 0.69
C PHE A 44 -25.36 -3.95 -0.42
N VAL A 45 -24.05 -4.16 -0.58
CA VAL A 45 -23.45 -4.97 -1.64
C VAL A 45 -22.68 -6.11 -1.01
N ASP A 46 -22.93 -7.33 -1.47
CA ASP A 46 -22.31 -8.53 -0.92
C ASP A 46 -21.01 -8.90 -1.62
N ARG A 47 -20.82 -8.46 -2.85
CA ARG A 47 -19.66 -8.79 -3.69
C ARG A 47 -19.24 -7.63 -4.58
N ALA A 48 -17.94 -7.51 -4.78
CA ALA A 48 -17.36 -6.55 -5.71
C ALA A 48 -16.10 -7.12 -6.38
N ASN A 49 -15.80 -6.63 -7.56
CA ASN A 49 -14.51 -6.86 -8.19
C ASN A 49 -13.51 -5.89 -7.58
N ILE A 50 -12.39 -6.40 -7.11
CA ILE A 50 -11.38 -5.60 -6.43
C ILE A 50 -10.08 -5.64 -7.20
N VAL A 51 -9.50 -4.47 -7.44
CA VAL A 51 -8.14 -4.30 -7.94
C VAL A 51 -7.35 -3.56 -6.85
N TYR A 52 -6.21 -4.08 -6.48
CA TYR A 52 -5.33 -3.45 -5.51
C TYR A 52 -3.86 -3.60 -5.90
N MET A 53 -3.02 -2.71 -5.41
CA MET A 53 -1.58 -2.81 -5.63
C MET A 53 -1.00 -3.79 -4.62
N ASP A 54 -0.50 -4.94 -5.11
CA ASP A 54 0.31 -5.86 -4.34
C ASP A 54 1.81 -5.48 -4.43
N PRO A 55 2.73 -6.20 -3.76
CA PRO A 55 4.14 -5.87 -3.82
C PRO A 55 4.76 -5.81 -5.22
N GLN A 56 4.21 -6.51 -6.20
CA GLN A 56 4.82 -6.67 -7.52
C GLN A 56 4.01 -6.01 -8.64
N GLN A 57 2.68 -6.03 -8.53
CA GLN A 57 1.78 -5.62 -9.59
C GLN A 57 0.38 -5.34 -9.06
N ARG A 58 -0.51 -4.92 -9.94
CA ARG A 58 -1.94 -4.88 -9.61
C ARG A 58 -2.49 -6.29 -9.54
N ALA A 59 -3.10 -6.61 -8.40
CA ALA A 59 -3.82 -7.84 -8.20
C ALA A 59 -5.32 -7.62 -8.45
N PHE A 60 -5.98 -8.63 -8.98
CA PHE A 60 -7.40 -8.60 -9.28
C PHE A 60 -8.13 -9.74 -8.58
N ILE A 61 -9.22 -9.42 -7.88
CA ILE A 61 -10.10 -10.41 -7.26
C ILE A 61 -11.48 -10.28 -7.86
N TRP A 62 -11.92 -11.34 -8.50
CA TRP A 62 -13.25 -11.41 -9.08
C TRP A 62 -14.30 -11.74 -8.01
N GLN A 63 -15.32 -10.92 -7.91
CA GLN A 63 -16.46 -11.15 -7.00
C GLN A 63 -16.05 -11.44 -5.56
N ALA A 64 -15.16 -10.63 -5.00
CA ALA A 64 -14.75 -10.74 -3.61
C ALA A 64 -15.96 -10.53 -2.68
N ALA A 65 -16.08 -11.38 -1.66
CA ALA A 65 -17.11 -11.22 -0.64
C ALA A 65 -16.81 -10.00 0.23
N LEU A 66 -17.79 -9.17 0.48
CA LEU A 66 -17.69 -8.00 1.35
C LEU A 66 -18.25 -8.31 2.75
N PRO A 67 -17.67 -7.81 3.83
CA PRO A 67 -16.49 -6.93 3.88
C PRO A 67 -15.21 -7.67 3.47
N TRP A 68 -14.32 -6.98 2.79
CA TRP A 68 -13.03 -7.50 2.36
C TRP A 68 -11.89 -6.65 2.92
N ARG A 69 -10.82 -7.29 3.35
CA ARG A 69 -9.63 -6.64 3.92
C ARG A 69 -8.37 -7.40 3.52
N MET A 70 -7.32 -6.67 3.22
CA MET A 70 -6.01 -7.22 2.88
C MET A 70 -4.89 -6.33 3.40
N ASP A 71 -3.97 -6.93 4.16
CA ASP A 71 -2.71 -6.29 4.51
C ASP A 71 -1.65 -6.71 3.49
N THR A 72 -0.95 -5.75 2.94
CA THR A 72 0.09 -6.01 1.95
C THR A 72 1.18 -4.96 2.00
N THR A 73 2.37 -5.33 1.54
CA THR A 73 3.49 -4.41 1.39
C THR A 73 3.41 -3.70 0.04
N VAL A 74 3.61 -2.40 0.03
CA VAL A 74 3.73 -1.62 -1.20
C VAL A 74 5.18 -1.21 -1.39
N LEU A 75 5.81 -1.73 -2.44
CA LEU A 75 7.19 -1.40 -2.77
C LEU A 75 7.28 0.04 -3.29
N GLY A 76 8.23 0.79 -2.75
CA GLY A 76 8.45 2.19 -3.14
C GLY A 76 7.59 3.20 -2.38
N GLY A 77 6.89 2.78 -1.33
CA GLY A 77 6.16 3.64 -0.41
C GLY A 77 4.65 3.74 -0.68
N ILE A 78 3.96 4.40 0.24
CA ILE A 78 2.50 4.55 0.24
C ILE A 78 1.95 5.26 -1.01
N ASP A 79 2.77 6.04 -1.69
CA ASP A 79 2.38 6.75 -2.91
C ASP A 79 1.92 5.81 -4.03
N ARG A 80 2.34 4.57 -3.97
CA ARG A 80 1.99 3.55 -4.95
C ARG A 80 0.77 2.72 -4.55
N ALA A 81 0.25 2.91 -3.35
CA ALA A 81 -0.94 2.22 -2.89
C ALA A 81 -2.15 2.62 -3.74
N GLU A 82 -2.93 1.64 -4.14
CA GLU A 82 -4.13 1.84 -4.94
C GLU A 82 -5.13 0.73 -4.61
N ILE A 83 -6.38 1.09 -4.42
CA ILE A 83 -7.49 0.15 -4.35
C ILE A 83 -8.67 0.67 -5.17
N ARG A 84 -9.30 -0.22 -5.91
CA ARG A 84 -10.52 0.03 -6.64
C ARG A 84 -11.50 -1.10 -6.40
N ALA A 85 -12.73 -0.76 -6.11
CA ALA A 85 -13.85 -1.68 -6.10
C ALA A 85 -14.83 -1.34 -7.22
N ASP A 86 -15.36 -2.36 -7.87
CA ASP A 86 -16.34 -2.22 -8.93
C ASP A 86 -17.48 -3.22 -8.65
N TRP A 87 -18.70 -2.71 -8.48
CA TRP A 87 -19.89 -3.50 -8.19
C TRP A 87 -21.00 -3.26 -9.20
N ARG A 88 -20.68 -2.71 -10.36
CA ARG A 88 -21.65 -2.38 -11.41
C ARG A 88 -22.59 -3.51 -11.82
N PRO A 89 -22.17 -4.79 -11.85
CA PRO A 89 -23.10 -5.88 -12.13
C PRO A 89 -24.26 -6.01 -11.13
N ASN A 90 -24.03 -5.52 -9.91
CA ASN A 90 -24.99 -5.52 -8.80
C ASN A 90 -25.54 -4.12 -8.51
N GLU A 91 -25.30 -3.19 -9.42
CA GLU A 91 -25.65 -1.79 -9.25
C GLU A 91 -27.16 -1.60 -9.16
N ARG A 92 -27.57 -1.00 -8.05
CA ARG A 92 -28.90 -0.43 -7.86
C ARG A 92 -28.75 0.95 -7.22
N PRO A 93 -29.67 1.88 -7.41
CA PRO A 93 -29.64 3.16 -6.73
C PRO A 93 -29.45 2.99 -5.21
N ASN A 94 -28.64 3.85 -4.60
CA ASN A 94 -28.37 3.90 -3.15
C ASN A 94 -27.61 2.70 -2.58
N LYS A 95 -26.82 2.01 -3.37
CA LYS A 95 -25.92 0.97 -2.87
C LYS A 95 -24.54 1.52 -2.64
N TRP A 96 -24.31 1.97 -1.42
CA TRP A 96 -23.06 2.59 -0.99
C TRP A 96 -21.99 1.56 -0.68
N VAL A 97 -20.80 1.78 -1.22
CA VAL A 97 -19.60 1.01 -0.93
C VAL A 97 -18.49 1.97 -0.51
N THR A 98 -17.75 1.60 0.50
CA THR A 98 -16.60 2.34 1.00
C THR A 98 -15.33 1.58 0.70
N VAL A 99 -14.36 2.24 0.08
CA VAL A 99 -12.98 1.78 -0.05
C VAL A 99 -12.07 2.61 0.83
N ARG A 100 -11.08 1.96 1.47
CA ARG A 100 -10.11 2.61 2.33
C ARG A 100 -8.70 2.09 2.10
N ILE A 101 -7.74 2.99 2.28
CA ILE A 101 -6.33 2.64 2.45
C ILE A 101 -5.91 3.13 3.83
N LEU A 102 -5.40 2.21 4.66
CA LEU A 102 -4.86 2.51 5.98
C LEU A 102 -3.36 2.25 6.01
N HIS A 103 -2.65 3.09 6.76
CA HIS A 103 -1.23 2.94 7.04
C HIS A 103 -0.99 3.28 8.50
N ASP A 104 -0.33 2.39 9.24
CA ASP A 104 -0.10 2.54 10.69
C ASP A 104 -1.38 2.85 11.47
N GLY A 105 -2.50 2.22 11.11
CA GLY A 105 -3.80 2.42 11.73
C GLY A 105 -4.50 3.73 11.37
N LYS A 106 -3.91 4.55 10.50
CA LYS A 106 -4.49 5.81 10.02
C LYS A 106 -5.08 5.65 8.64
N VAL A 107 -6.25 6.23 8.44
CA VAL A 107 -6.89 6.29 7.12
C VAL A 107 -6.14 7.30 6.25
N LEU A 108 -5.48 6.83 5.20
CA LEU A 108 -4.84 7.68 4.20
C LEU A 108 -5.83 8.18 3.16
N CYS A 109 -6.72 7.30 2.73
CA CYS A 109 -7.74 7.60 1.74
C CYS A 109 -9.00 6.82 2.10
N GLN A 110 -10.15 7.46 1.94
CA GLN A 110 -11.46 6.85 2.04
C GLN A 110 -12.36 7.44 0.98
N SER A 111 -13.07 6.59 0.27
CA SER A 111 -14.08 7.00 -0.71
C SER A 111 -15.33 6.17 -0.51
N THR A 112 -16.46 6.82 -0.32
CA THR A 112 -17.78 6.19 -0.17
C THR A 112 -18.68 6.69 -1.28
N LEU A 113 -19.03 5.81 -2.20
CA LEU A 113 -19.81 6.15 -3.39
C LEU A 113 -20.93 5.14 -3.63
N ASP A 114 -21.93 5.54 -4.40
CA ASP A 114 -23.04 4.71 -4.85
C ASP A 114 -23.09 4.55 -6.37
N LEU A 115 -22.04 4.97 -7.06
CA LEU A 115 -21.98 5.04 -8.53
C LEU A 115 -21.62 3.72 -9.22
N GLY A 116 -21.37 2.66 -8.46
CA GLY A 116 -20.97 1.36 -9.00
C GLY A 116 -19.46 1.10 -8.99
N ASN A 117 -18.64 2.10 -8.72
CA ASN A 117 -17.21 1.96 -8.48
C ASN A 117 -16.67 3.03 -7.52
N ALA A 118 -15.60 2.72 -6.84
CA ALA A 118 -14.88 3.65 -5.98
C ALA A 118 -13.38 3.32 -6.01
N THR A 119 -12.56 4.35 -5.96
CA THR A 119 -11.10 4.22 -6.03
C THR A 119 -10.44 5.08 -4.96
N CYS A 120 -9.37 4.55 -4.36
CA CYS A 120 -8.50 5.28 -3.44
C CYS A 120 -7.04 5.14 -3.86
N TYR A 121 -6.28 6.22 -3.68
CA TYR A 121 -4.84 6.27 -3.93
C TYR A 121 -4.09 6.77 -2.71
N GLY A 122 -2.93 6.17 -2.43
CA GLY A 122 -2.09 6.59 -1.32
C GLY A 122 -1.41 7.94 -1.50
N ASN A 123 -1.23 8.38 -2.74
CA ASN A 123 -0.59 9.66 -3.08
C ASN A 123 -1.56 10.86 -3.12
N THR A 124 -2.83 10.62 -2.97
CA THR A 124 -3.86 11.66 -2.96
C THR A 124 -4.75 11.47 -1.74
N PRO A 125 -4.24 11.77 -0.52
CA PRO A 125 -5.02 11.58 0.70
C PRO A 125 -6.28 12.45 0.67
N HIS A 126 -7.42 11.81 0.76
CA HIS A 126 -8.70 12.49 0.89
C HIS A 126 -9.72 11.59 1.59
N ILE A 127 -10.67 12.20 2.22
CA ILE A 127 -11.75 11.52 2.93
C ILE A 127 -13.08 12.13 2.44
N PHE A 128 -13.92 11.28 1.90
CA PHE A 128 -15.30 11.60 1.50
C PHE A 128 -16.30 10.70 2.20
#